data_b3270cf87b1faadaa031f91f44b35f75
#
_entry.id   b3270cf87b1faadaa031f91f44b35f75
#
_cell.length_a   1.000
_cell.length_b   1.000
_cell.length_c   1.000
_cell.angle_alpha   90.00
_cell.angle_beta   90.00
_cell.angle_gamma   90.00
#
_symmetry.space_group_name_H-M   'P 1'
#
loop_
_entity.id
_entity.type
_entity.pdbx_description
1 polymer ?
#
loop_
_entity_poly.entity_id
_entity_poly.type
_entity_poly.pdbx_seq_one_letter_code
_entity_poly.pdbx_strand_id
1 'polypeptide(L)'
;MKYLDFVELLQSYAEKPFADFQRRLIFTERTILGVRTPTLRKIAKQYQANMQEILSFPNEYYEVVFIKLTLVSQLPYEQLLLYLDDCVSWMDNWALCDSFKVKSIRAHKREFLPLLQAIFDKGGEYQQRYPLVVLLSEYVEKEYLSDIETFIIKADTAYYYVHMVVAWLIAEILVKEYDFGVMLLKNRITGAKTHNKAIQKAIESLRLTQEQKDFLRSLKIENHKQ
;
A
#
# COMPACT_ATOMS: atom_id res chain seq x y z
N MET A 1 26.67 -9.23 11.62
CA MET A 1 25.81 -9.32 12.84
C MET A 1 25.00 -10.59 12.76
N LYS A 2 24.89 -11.40 13.85
CA LYS A 2 24.06 -12.62 13.82
C LYS A 2 22.57 -12.27 13.91
N TYR A 3 21.71 -13.13 13.35
CA TYR A 3 20.26 -12.95 13.39
C TYR A 3 19.72 -12.80 14.82
N LEU A 4 20.17 -13.66 15.74
CA LEU A 4 19.72 -13.62 17.14
C LEU A 4 20.07 -12.30 17.84
N ASP A 5 21.29 -11.78 17.61
CA ASP A 5 21.72 -10.49 18.17
C ASP A 5 20.81 -9.34 17.66
N PHE A 6 20.38 -9.45 16.38
CA PHE A 6 19.46 -8.46 15.79
C PHE A 6 18.05 -8.55 16.39
N VAL A 7 17.56 -9.76 16.63
CA VAL A 7 16.27 -9.97 17.28
C VAL A 7 16.31 -9.46 18.74
N GLU A 8 17.37 -9.73 19.48
CA GLU A 8 17.57 -9.19 20.84
C GLU A 8 17.58 -7.66 20.85
N LEU A 9 18.26 -7.05 19.88
CA LEU A 9 18.22 -5.59 19.70
C LEU A 9 16.76 -5.11 19.50
N LEU A 10 15.98 -5.73 18.63
CA LEU A 10 14.59 -5.35 18.41
C LEU A 10 13.74 -5.55 19.68
N GLN A 11 13.95 -6.65 20.40
CA GLN A 11 13.25 -6.94 21.65
C GLN A 11 13.54 -5.88 22.73
N SER A 12 14.75 -5.28 22.75
CA SER A 12 15.07 -4.19 23.69
C SER A 12 14.24 -2.92 23.48
N TYR A 13 13.63 -2.75 22.29
CA TYR A 13 12.71 -1.65 21.96
C TYR A 13 11.25 -2.08 21.95
N ALA A 14 10.94 -3.33 22.27
CA ALA A 14 9.58 -3.86 22.19
C ALA A 14 8.68 -3.32 23.31
N GLU A 15 7.46 -2.93 22.94
CA GLU A 15 6.43 -2.47 23.86
C GLU A 15 5.23 -3.44 23.79
N LYS A 16 5.02 -4.25 24.83
CA LYS A 16 3.93 -5.23 24.87
C LYS A 16 2.56 -4.60 24.59
N PRO A 17 2.17 -3.44 25.18
CA PRO A 17 0.89 -2.81 24.89
C PRO A 17 0.75 -2.40 23.42
N PHE A 18 1.85 -2.01 22.77
CA PHE A 18 1.85 -1.65 21.35
C PHE A 18 1.78 -2.90 20.46
N ALA A 19 2.46 -3.99 20.82
CA ALA A 19 2.31 -5.27 20.12
C ALA A 19 0.85 -5.75 20.17
N ASP A 20 0.21 -5.69 21.33
CA ASP A 20 -1.19 -6.09 21.51
C ASP A 20 -2.15 -5.19 20.70
N PHE A 21 -1.85 -3.90 20.59
CA PHE A 21 -2.58 -2.97 19.73
C PHE A 21 -2.40 -3.32 18.24
N GLN A 22 -1.17 -3.55 17.79
CA GLN A 22 -0.88 -3.89 16.39
C GLN A 22 -1.55 -5.21 15.96
N ARG A 23 -1.55 -6.25 16.80
CA ARG A 23 -2.20 -7.55 16.51
C ARG A 23 -3.70 -7.45 16.26
N ARG A 24 -4.38 -6.40 16.77
CA ARG A 24 -5.80 -6.15 16.47
C ARG A 24 -6.03 -5.50 15.11
N LEU A 25 -5.00 -4.86 14.55
CA LEU A 25 -5.08 -4.10 13.30
C LEU A 25 -4.40 -4.79 12.13
N ILE A 26 -3.37 -5.57 12.40
CA ILE A 26 -2.52 -6.20 11.38
C ILE A 26 -2.76 -7.71 11.47
N PHE A 27 -3.35 -8.25 10.42
CA PHE A 27 -3.48 -9.70 10.28
C PHE A 27 -2.21 -10.23 9.62
N THR A 28 -1.43 -11.04 10.35
CA THR A 28 -0.17 -11.66 9.91
C THR A 28 0.14 -12.89 10.74
N GLU A 29 0.74 -13.91 10.12
CA GLU A 29 1.25 -15.09 10.81
C GLU A 29 2.59 -14.81 11.55
N ARG A 30 3.22 -13.67 11.28
CA ARG A 30 4.49 -13.31 11.91
C ARG A 30 4.31 -12.88 13.34
N THR A 31 5.33 -13.12 14.13
CA THR A 31 5.41 -12.58 15.48
C THR A 31 5.59 -11.05 15.42
N ILE A 32 4.76 -10.31 16.16
CA ILE A 32 4.86 -8.86 16.33
C ILE A 32 5.49 -8.58 17.70
N LEU A 33 6.65 -7.94 17.70
CA LEU A 33 7.37 -7.55 18.92
C LEU A 33 6.79 -6.27 19.54
N GLY A 34 6.27 -5.37 18.70
CA GLY A 34 5.73 -4.09 19.13
C GLY A 34 6.75 -2.96 19.17
N VAL A 35 7.65 -2.92 18.22
CA VAL A 35 8.61 -1.80 18.08
C VAL A 35 7.96 -0.69 17.25
N ARG A 36 8.03 0.54 17.75
CA ARG A 36 7.44 1.72 17.09
C ARG A 36 8.08 1.98 15.72
N THR A 37 7.28 2.33 14.71
CA THR A 37 7.72 2.62 13.33
C THR A 37 8.87 3.63 13.24
N PRO A 38 8.91 4.75 13.99
CA PRO A 38 10.06 5.66 13.96
C PRO A 38 11.36 4.98 14.41
N THR A 39 11.30 4.10 15.42
CA THR A 39 12.43 3.32 15.89
C THR A 39 12.91 2.34 14.85
N LEU A 40 11.99 1.61 14.18
CA LEU A 40 12.34 0.70 13.08
C LEU A 40 13.06 1.41 11.94
N ARG A 41 12.58 2.60 11.54
CA ARG A 41 13.24 3.42 10.52
C ARG A 41 14.63 3.91 10.95
N LYS A 42 14.81 4.25 12.24
CA LYS A 42 16.11 4.63 12.80
C LYS A 42 17.09 3.44 12.76
N ILE A 43 16.63 2.25 13.16
CA ILE A 43 17.43 1.02 13.10
C ILE A 43 17.80 0.70 11.65
N ALA A 44 16.86 0.73 10.70
CA ALA A 44 17.16 0.51 9.29
C ALA A 44 18.28 1.46 8.78
N LYS A 45 18.18 2.74 9.12
CA LYS A 45 19.22 3.72 8.75
C LYS A 45 20.58 3.41 9.41
N GLN A 46 20.60 3.02 10.68
CA GLN A 46 21.82 2.69 11.44
C GLN A 46 22.53 1.47 10.85
N TYR A 47 21.77 0.48 10.39
CA TYR A 47 22.30 -0.79 9.88
C TYR A 47 22.29 -0.88 8.35
N GLN A 48 22.25 0.25 7.65
CA GLN A 48 22.26 0.27 6.18
C GLN A 48 23.48 -0.43 5.57
N ALA A 49 24.66 -0.32 6.19
CA ALA A 49 25.88 -1.01 5.76
C ALA A 49 25.78 -2.55 5.90
N ASN A 50 24.88 -3.04 6.76
CA ASN A 50 24.64 -4.47 6.99
C ASN A 50 23.45 -5.00 6.19
N MET A 51 22.97 -4.28 5.17
CA MET A 51 21.76 -4.60 4.43
C MET A 51 21.75 -6.04 3.92
N GLN A 52 22.83 -6.53 3.29
CA GLN A 52 22.88 -7.86 2.74
C GLN A 52 22.68 -8.97 3.78
N GLU A 53 23.27 -8.79 4.97
CA GLU A 53 23.06 -9.70 6.09
C GLU A 53 21.59 -9.69 6.54
N ILE A 54 21.02 -8.48 6.72
CA ILE A 54 19.63 -8.32 7.18
C ILE A 54 18.64 -8.90 6.16
N LEU A 55 18.88 -8.74 4.86
CA LEU A 55 18.03 -9.32 3.82
C LEU A 55 18.03 -10.85 3.86
N SER A 56 19.12 -11.49 4.32
CA SER A 56 19.22 -12.95 4.45
C SER A 56 18.52 -13.50 5.71
N PHE A 57 18.11 -12.67 6.66
CA PHE A 57 17.47 -13.11 7.89
C PHE A 57 16.10 -13.76 7.63
N PRO A 58 15.64 -14.71 8.49
CA PRO A 58 14.28 -15.23 8.43
C PRO A 58 13.21 -14.15 8.53
N ASN A 59 12.04 -14.40 7.94
CA ASN A 59 10.89 -13.48 7.95
C ASN A 59 9.90 -13.76 9.10
N GLU A 60 10.39 -14.29 10.22
CA GLU A 60 9.57 -14.70 11.37
C GLU A 60 8.94 -13.52 12.14
N TYR A 61 9.62 -12.37 12.13
CA TYR A 61 9.16 -11.17 12.83
C TYR A 61 8.72 -10.09 11.85
N TYR A 62 7.58 -9.47 12.16
CA TYR A 62 7.05 -8.32 11.40
C TYR A 62 8.08 -7.20 11.28
N GLU A 63 8.76 -6.89 12.37
CA GLU A 63 9.74 -5.81 12.45
C GLU A 63 10.98 -6.08 11.57
N VAL A 64 11.42 -7.32 11.47
CA VAL A 64 12.53 -7.71 10.58
C VAL A 64 12.13 -7.43 9.13
N VAL A 65 10.93 -7.86 8.72
CA VAL A 65 10.42 -7.62 7.37
C VAL A 65 10.23 -6.13 7.11
N PHE A 66 9.70 -5.38 8.06
CA PHE A 66 9.56 -3.92 7.95
C PHE A 66 10.92 -3.24 7.71
N ILE A 67 11.98 -3.67 8.43
CA ILE A 67 13.34 -3.14 8.25
C ILE A 67 13.89 -3.52 6.88
N LYS A 68 13.73 -4.77 6.42
CA LYS A 68 14.14 -5.20 5.08
C LYS A 68 13.51 -4.32 4.00
N LEU A 69 12.18 -4.13 4.03
CA LEU A 69 11.47 -3.26 3.11
C LEU A 69 11.96 -1.82 3.20
N THR A 70 12.22 -1.31 4.41
CA THR A 70 12.76 0.05 4.60
C THR A 70 14.14 0.21 3.98
N LEU A 71 15.04 -0.77 4.12
CA LEU A 71 16.38 -0.76 3.53
C LEU A 71 16.29 -0.76 1.99
N VAL A 72 15.50 -1.67 1.41
CA VAL A 72 15.32 -1.76 -0.04
C VAL A 72 14.67 -0.50 -0.60
N SER A 73 13.73 0.13 0.13
CA SER A 73 13.05 1.34 -0.33
C SER A 73 13.97 2.55 -0.53
N GLN A 74 15.18 2.51 0.02
CA GLN A 74 16.18 3.58 -0.08
C GLN A 74 17.17 3.39 -1.24
N LEU A 75 17.09 2.26 -1.95
CA LEU A 75 18.01 1.93 -3.05
C LEU A 75 17.75 2.79 -4.29
N PRO A 76 18.79 3.05 -5.09
CA PRO A 76 18.65 3.51 -6.47
C PRO A 76 17.77 2.55 -7.27
N TYR A 77 17.11 3.07 -8.31
CA TYR A 77 16.11 2.33 -9.10
C TYR A 77 16.61 0.97 -9.59
N GLU A 78 17.76 0.92 -10.25
CA GLU A 78 18.30 -0.33 -10.80
C GLU A 78 18.58 -1.40 -9.73
N GLN A 79 19.02 -0.97 -8.53
CA GLN A 79 19.26 -1.88 -7.43
C GLN A 79 17.94 -2.35 -6.78
N LEU A 80 16.94 -1.47 -6.70
CA LEU A 80 15.60 -1.82 -6.23
C LEU A 80 15.02 -3.00 -7.01
N LEU A 81 15.18 -2.99 -8.34
CA LEU A 81 14.60 -4.02 -9.22
C LEU A 81 15.09 -5.42 -8.88
N LEU A 82 16.31 -5.56 -8.36
CA LEU A 82 16.88 -6.86 -7.96
C LEU A 82 16.14 -7.50 -6.76
N TYR A 83 15.44 -6.70 -5.97
CA TYR A 83 14.76 -7.14 -4.73
C TYR A 83 13.24 -6.98 -4.79
N LEU A 84 12.70 -6.48 -5.89
CA LEU A 84 11.27 -6.10 -5.95
C LEU A 84 10.35 -7.30 -5.74
N ASP A 85 10.63 -8.43 -6.39
CA ASP A 85 9.84 -9.65 -6.25
C ASP A 85 9.90 -10.21 -4.82
N ASP A 86 11.07 -10.21 -4.20
CA ASP A 86 11.23 -10.62 -2.81
C ASP A 86 10.43 -9.70 -1.88
N CYS A 87 10.53 -8.38 -2.06
CA CYS A 87 9.79 -7.41 -1.26
C CYS A 87 8.28 -7.65 -1.35
N VAL A 88 7.75 -7.89 -2.54
CA VAL A 88 6.32 -8.17 -2.75
C VAL A 88 5.92 -9.51 -2.11
N SER A 89 6.79 -10.54 -2.19
CA SER A 89 6.54 -11.85 -1.58
C SER A 89 6.48 -11.79 -0.04
N TRP A 90 7.17 -10.82 0.57
CA TRP A 90 7.17 -10.64 2.03
C TRP A 90 5.93 -9.90 2.54
N MET A 91 5.13 -9.29 1.66
CA MET A 91 3.93 -8.54 2.05
C MET A 91 2.76 -9.48 2.34
N ASP A 92 2.43 -9.67 3.60
CA ASP A 92 1.30 -10.46 4.08
C ASP A 92 0.25 -9.64 4.83
N ASN A 93 0.43 -8.31 4.84
CA ASN A 93 -0.50 -7.40 5.50
C ASN A 93 -0.44 -5.98 4.89
N TRP A 94 -1.50 -5.22 5.12
CA TRP A 94 -1.63 -3.86 4.58
C TRP A 94 -0.54 -2.89 5.06
N ALA A 95 -0.07 -3.04 6.31
CA ALA A 95 0.89 -2.11 6.89
C ALA A 95 2.28 -2.22 6.21
N LEU A 96 2.70 -3.43 5.84
CA LEU A 96 3.92 -3.64 5.04
C LEU A 96 3.78 -3.05 3.65
N CYS A 97 2.65 -3.31 2.94
CA CYS A 97 2.39 -2.73 1.62
C CYS A 97 2.46 -1.21 1.64
N ASP A 98 1.75 -0.57 2.57
CA ASP A 98 1.61 0.88 2.63
C ASP A 98 2.88 1.58 3.12
N SER A 99 3.75 0.86 3.84
CA SER A 99 5.04 1.37 4.33
C SER A 99 6.17 1.31 3.30
N PHE A 100 6.08 0.43 2.30
CA PHE A 100 7.10 0.26 1.25
C PHE A 100 7.02 1.37 0.21
N LYS A 101 7.49 2.55 0.58
CA LYS A 101 7.47 3.75 -0.26
C LYS A 101 8.83 3.98 -0.90
N VAL A 102 8.92 3.74 -2.19
CA VAL A 102 10.16 3.82 -2.97
C VAL A 102 10.24 5.12 -3.73
N LYS A 103 11.10 6.04 -3.28
CA LYS A 103 11.22 7.37 -3.89
C LYS A 103 11.85 7.35 -5.28
N SER A 104 12.74 6.39 -5.56
CA SER A 104 13.43 6.28 -6.87
C SER A 104 12.46 6.01 -8.02
N ILE A 105 11.26 5.48 -7.76
CA ILE A 105 10.22 5.28 -8.79
C ILE A 105 9.78 6.60 -9.44
N ARG A 106 9.83 7.72 -8.73
CA ARG A 106 9.32 9.01 -9.24
C ARG A 106 9.97 9.48 -10.53
N ALA A 107 11.25 9.18 -10.69
CA ALA A 107 12.00 9.49 -11.92
C ALA A 107 11.81 8.44 -13.02
N HIS A 108 11.21 7.30 -12.72
CA HIS A 108 11.11 6.11 -13.58
C HIS A 108 9.68 5.60 -13.73
N LYS A 109 8.67 6.47 -13.61
CA LYS A 109 7.24 6.08 -13.59
C LYS A 109 6.84 5.25 -14.82
N ARG A 110 7.26 5.67 -16.02
CA ARG A 110 6.92 4.98 -17.27
C ARG A 110 7.52 3.58 -17.35
N GLU A 111 8.75 3.43 -16.88
CA GLU A 111 9.49 2.15 -16.89
C GLU A 111 8.98 1.22 -15.78
N PHE A 112 8.52 1.78 -14.66
CA PHE A 112 8.02 1.00 -13.51
C PHE A 112 6.57 0.56 -13.68
N LEU A 113 5.75 1.24 -14.46
CA LEU A 113 4.33 0.91 -14.66
C LEU A 113 4.10 -0.52 -15.21
N PRO A 114 4.85 -1.01 -16.22
CA PRO A 114 4.75 -2.41 -16.66
C PRO A 114 5.13 -3.43 -15.57
N LEU A 115 6.06 -3.09 -14.67
CA LEU A 115 6.43 -3.94 -13.55
C LEU A 115 5.30 -4.01 -12.52
N LEU A 116 4.62 -2.89 -12.24
CA LEU A 116 3.40 -2.89 -11.42
C LEU A 116 2.32 -3.77 -12.02
N GLN A 117 2.13 -3.72 -13.34
CA GLN A 117 1.17 -4.59 -14.03
C GLN A 117 1.55 -6.07 -13.89
N ALA A 118 2.83 -6.41 -14.09
CA ALA A 118 3.30 -7.79 -13.94
C ALA A 118 3.12 -8.32 -12.50
N ILE A 119 3.35 -7.48 -11.49
CA ILE A 119 3.08 -7.85 -10.09
C ILE A 119 1.58 -8.05 -9.85
N PHE A 120 0.76 -7.13 -10.35
CA PHE A 120 -0.70 -7.17 -10.21
C PHE A 120 -1.30 -8.43 -10.84
N ASP A 121 -0.84 -8.81 -12.03
CA ASP A 121 -1.33 -9.96 -12.78
C ASP A 121 -0.94 -11.32 -12.16
N LYS A 122 0.02 -11.35 -11.20
CA LYS A 122 0.28 -12.56 -10.40
C LYS A 122 -0.93 -12.98 -9.55
N GLY A 123 -1.85 -12.05 -9.29
CA GLY A 123 -3.03 -12.28 -8.45
C GLY A 123 -2.71 -12.35 -6.96
N GLY A 124 -3.76 -12.52 -6.14
CA GLY A 124 -3.64 -12.50 -4.68
C GLY A 124 -3.80 -11.11 -4.07
N GLU A 125 -4.11 -11.07 -2.77
CA GLU A 125 -4.53 -9.82 -2.12
C GLU A 125 -3.43 -8.75 -2.10
N TYR A 126 -2.22 -9.11 -1.71
CA TYR A 126 -1.14 -8.13 -1.54
C TYR A 126 -0.37 -7.85 -2.83
N GLN A 127 -0.32 -8.81 -3.77
CA GLN A 127 0.19 -8.61 -5.12
C GLN A 127 -0.68 -7.63 -5.92
N GLN A 128 -1.98 -7.56 -5.64
CA GLN A 128 -2.85 -6.53 -6.21
C GLN A 128 -2.83 -5.24 -5.38
N ARG A 129 -2.80 -5.33 -4.04
CA ARG A 129 -2.78 -4.14 -3.19
C ARG A 129 -1.56 -3.26 -3.41
N TYR A 130 -0.35 -3.85 -3.47
CA TYR A 130 0.88 -3.07 -3.57
C TYR A 130 0.92 -2.16 -4.81
N PRO A 131 0.69 -2.65 -6.04
CA PRO A 131 0.59 -1.79 -7.21
C PRO A 131 -0.46 -0.68 -7.06
N LEU A 132 -1.64 -0.98 -6.53
CA LEU A 132 -2.69 0.02 -6.30
C LEU A 132 -2.27 1.11 -5.28
N VAL A 133 -1.50 0.75 -4.24
CA VAL A 133 -0.93 1.72 -3.29
C VAL A 133 0.11 2.61 -3.97
N VAL A 134 0.95 2.05 -4.85
CA VAL A 134 1.93 2.82 -5.64
C VAL A 134 1.22 3.76 -6.60
N LEU A 135 0.21 3.29 -7.33
CA LEU A 135 -0.61 4.13 -8.22
C LEU A 135 -1.26 5.28 -7.45
N LEU A 136 -1.84 5.01 -6.29
CA LEU A 136 -2.46 6.01 -5.43
C LEU A 136 -1.46 7.09 -4.98
N SER A 137 -0.26 6.69 -4.62
CA SER A 137 0.72 7.62 -4.04
C SER A 137 1.52 8.40 -5.08
N GLU A 138 1.79 7.81 -6.24
CA GLU A 138 2.76 8.36 -7.20
C GLU A 138 2.20 8.64 -8.59
N TYR A 139 1.04 8.06 -9.00
CA TYR A 139 0.59 8.09 -10.39
C TYR A 139 -0.73 8.84 -10.64
N VAL A 140 -1.39 9.41 -9.62
CA VAL A 140 -2.66 10.15 -9.84
C VAL A 140 -2.35 11.50 -10.51
N GLU A 141 -2.12 11.44 -11.82
CA GLU A 141 -1.80 12.53 -12.76
C GLU A 141 -2.47 12.21 -14.10
N LYS A 142 -2.84 13.23 -14.88
CA LYS A 142 -3.59 13.09 -16.14
C LYS A 142 -3.02 12.05 -17.10
N GLU A 143 -1.69 11.99 -17.18
CA GLU A 143 -0.95 11.08 -18.07
C GLU A 143 -1.25 9.59 -17.80
N TYR A 144 -1.52 9.20 -16.54
CA TYR A 144 -1.67 7.81 -16.12
C TYR A 144 -3.11 7.40 -15.78
N LEU A 145 -4.10 8.29 -15.95
CA LEU A 145 -5.47 8.01 -15.53
C LEU A 145 -6.08 6.80 -16.24
N SER A 146 -5.80 6.62 -17.54
CA SER A 146 -6.28 5.46 -18.30
C SER A 146 -5.67 4.15 -17.82
N ASP A 147 -4.38 4.18 -17.46
CA ASP A 147 -3.72 2.99 -16.89
C ASP A 147 -4.34 2.66 -15.54
N ILE A 148 -4.52 3.66 -14.67
CA ILE A 148 -5.15 3.50 -13.34
C ILE A 148 -6.57 2.92 -13.48
N GLU A 149 -7.38 3.40 -14.43
CA GLU A 149 -8.71 2.85 -14.72
C GLU A 149 -8.64 1.37 -15.03
N THR A 150 -7.66 0.96 -15.85
CA THR A 150 -7.44 -0.45 -16.20
C THR A 150 -7.14 -1.32 -14.97
N PHE A 151 -6.28 -0.85 -14.05
CA PHE A 151 -6.03 -1.54 -12.78
C PHE A 151 -7.28 -1.64 -11.91
N ILE A 152 -8.07 -0.55 -11.82
CA ILE A 152 -9.30 -0.53 -11.03
C ILE A 152 -10.31 -1.54 -11.54
N ILE A 153 -10.50 -1.61 -12.88
CA ILE A 153 -11.47 -2.54 -13.53
C ILE A 153 -11.06 -4.00 -13.30
N LYS A 154 -9.75 -4.30 -13.35
CA LYS A 154 -9.22 -5.65 -13.19
C LYS A 154 -9.07 -6.09 -11.72
N ALA A 155 -9.18 -5.17 -10.76
CA ALA A 155 -8.95 -5.47 -9.34
C ALA A 155 -9.99 -6.43 -8.77
N ASP A 156 -9.52 -7.49 -8.12
CA ASP A 156 -10.40 -8.43 -7.39
C ASP A 156 -10.83 -7.83 -6.05
N THR A 157 -11.94 -7.11 -6.09
CA THR A 157 -12.52 -6.46 -4.91
C THR A 157 -13.25 -7.43 -3.95
N ALA A 158 -13.21 -8.73 -4.18
CA ALA A 158 -13.59 -9.74 -3.20
C ALA A 158 -12.61 -9.73 -2.01
N TYR A 159 -11.33 -9.50 -2.28
CA TYR A 159 -10.34 -9.27 -1.23
C TYR A 159 -10.60 -7.96 -0.50
N TYR A 160 -10.64 -8.01 0.84
CA TYR A 160 -10.96 -6.84 1.66
C TYR A 160 -9.97 -5.69 1.46
N TYR A 161 -8.67 -5.98 1.48
CA TYR A 161 -7.65 -4.93 1.37
C TYR A 161 -7.46 -4.41 -0.06
N VAL A 162 -7.82 -5.17 -1.09
CA VAL A 162 -7.92 -4.69 -2.48
C VAL A 162 -9.12 -3.76 -2.62
N HIS A 163 -10.31 -4.18 -2.14
CA HIS A 163 -11.50 -3.31 -2.09
C HIS A 163 -11.21 -1.95 -1.44
N MET A 164 -10.50 -1.97 -0.29
CA MET A 164 -10.20 -0.74 0.45
C MET A 164 -9.23 0.18 -0.28
N VAL A 165 -8.20 -0.35 -0.95
CA VAL A 165 -7.25 0.49 -1.69
C VAL A 165 -7.83 1.01 -2.99
N VAL A 166 -8.65 0.24 -3.70
CA VAL A 166 -9.40 0.71 -4.87
C VAL A 166 -10.31 1.88 -4.51
N ALA A 167 -11.06 1.75 -3.41
CA ALA A 167 -11.90 2.85 -2.91
C ALA A 167 -11.08 4.09 -2.55
N TRP A 168 -9.90 3.91 -1.98
CA TRP A 168 -9.01 5.01 -1.64
C TRP A 168 -8.39 5.67 -2.88
N LEU A 169 -7.99 4.86 -3.88
CA LEU A 169 -7.44 5.34 -5.15
C LEU A 169 -8.48 6.20 -5.90
N ILE A 170 -9.73 5.73 -6.02
CA ILE A 170 -10.82 6.52 -6.63
C ILE A 170 -11.05 7.82 -5.84
N ALA A 171 -11.01 7.77 -4.51
CA ALA A 171 -11.16 8.98 -3.69
C ALA A 171 -10.01 9.99 -3.91
N GLU A 172 -8.77 9.53 -4.10
CA GLU A 172 -7.65 10.42 -4.42
C GLU A 172 -7.77 10.99 -5.84
N ILE A 173 -8.27 10.20 -6.81
CA ILE A 173 -8.59 10.69 -8.16
C ILE A 173 -9.66 11.79 -8.09
N LEU A 174 -10.73 11.58 -7.32
CA LEU A 174 -11.78 12.61 -7.13
C LEU A 174 -11.25 13.91 -6.53
N VAL A 175 -10.16 13.84 -5.78
CA VAL A 175 -9.53 15.03 -5.19
C VAL A 175 -8.60 15.75 -6.16
N LYS A 176 -7.84 15.01 -6.97
CA LYS A 176 -6.81 15.58 -7.87
C LYS A 176 -7.32 15.84 -9.27
N GLU A 177 -8.16 14.95 -9.78
CA GLU A 177 -8.68 14.92 -11.15
C GLU A 177 -10.20 14.66 -11.09
N TYR A 178 -10.93 15.65 -10.54
CA TYR A 178 -12.33 15.51 -10.14
C TYR A 178 -13.24 14.98 -11.25
N ASP A 179 -13.15 15.58 -12.45
CA ASP A 179 -14.02 15.22 -13.56
C ASP A 179 -13.82 13.77 -14.00
N PHE A 180 -12.57 13.31 -14.01
CA PHE A 180 -12.26 11.90 -14.29
C PHE A 180 -12.80 10.97 -13.21
N GLY A 181 -12.60 11.31 -11.94
CA GLY A 181 -13.15 10.55 -10.82
C GLY A 181 -14.68 10.45 -10.86
N VAL A 182 -15.37 11.54 -11.23
CA VAL A 182 -16.83 11.55 -11.44
C VAL A 182 -17.22 10.64 -12.62
N MET A 183 -16.46 10.67 -13.71
CA MET A 183 -16.69 9.78 -14.86
C MET A 183 -16.60 8.30 -14.44
N LEU A 184 -15.58 7.90 -13.67
CA LEU A 184 -15.43 6.53 -13.15
C LEU A 184 -16.66 6.10 -12.32
N LEU A 185 -17.17 7.00 -11.46
CA LEU A 185 -18.36 6.73 -10.65
C LEU A 185 -19.63 6.61 -11.51
N LYS A 186 -19.85 7.51 -12.47
CA LYS A 186 -21.01 7.47 -13.36
C LYS A 186 -21.03 6.20 -14.22
N ASN A 187 -19.87 5.75 -14.67
CA ASN A 187 -19.71 4.52 -15.44
C ASN A 187 -19.80 3.25 -14.57
N ARG A 188 -19.90 3.39 -13.24
CA ARG A 188 -20.02 2.26 -12.29
C ARG A 188 -18.98 1.18 -12.51
N ILE A 189 -17.73 1.58 -12.71
CA ILE A 189 -16.62 0.66 -13.03
C ILE A 189 -16.28 -0.34 -11.92
N THR A 190 -16.85 -0.16 -10.72
CA THR A 190 -16.69 -1.07 -9.57
C THR A 190 -18.04 -1.50 -9.02
N GLY A 191 -18.08 -2.61 -8.27
CA GLY A 191 -19.28 -3.03 -7.54
C GLY A 191 -19.74 -1.99 -6.50
N ALA A 192 -21.04 -2.00 -6.17
CA ALA A 192 -21.69 -1.02 -5.29
C ALA A 192 -20.97 -0.79 -3.96
N LYS A 193 -20.41 -1.84 -3.35
CA LYS A 193 -19.65 -1.76 -2.08
C LYS A 193 -18.42 -0.86 -2.23
N THR A 194 -17.60 -1.08 -3.25
CA THR A 194 -16.37 -0.31 -3.52
C THR A 194 -16.71 1.11 -3.97
N HIS A 195 -17.70 1.26 -4.85
CA HIS A 195 -18.21 2.54 -5.31
C HIS A 195 -18.64 3.44 -4.13
N ASN A 196 -19.51 2.94 -3.26
CA ASN A 196 -19.99 3.71 -2.10
C ASN A 196 -18.87 4.01 -1.10
N LYS A 197 -17.91 3.09 -0.96
CA LYS A 197 -16.73 3.30 -0.10
C LYS A 197 -15.81 4.39 -0.64
N ALA A 198 -15.64 4.46 -1.97
CA ALA A 198 -14.87 5.53 -2.62
C ALA A 198 -15.51 6.90 -2.38
N ILE A 199 -16.83 7.01 -2.55
CA ILE A 199 -17.58 8.24 -2.24
C ILE A 199 -17.42 8.61 -0.78
N GLN A 200 -17.56 7.65 0.16
CA GLN A 200 -17.38 7.90 1.58
C GLN A 200 -16.00 8.49 1.87
N LYS A 201 -14.92 7.88 1.34
CA LYS A 201 -13.56 8.38 1.53
C LYS A 201 -13.33 9.75 0.89
N ALA A 202 -13.91 10.01 -0.26
CA ALA A 202 -13.78 11.30 -0.94
C ALA A 202 -14.45 12.44 -0.13
N ILE A 203 -15.66 12.23 0.38
CA ILE A 203 -16.37 13.26 1.17
C ILE A 203 -15.73 13.53 2.55
N GLU A 204 -14.92 12.61 3.08
CA GLU A 204 -14.11 12.82 4.28
C GLU A 204 -12.93 13.78 4.03
N SER A 205 -12.53 13.99 2.77
CA SER A 205 -11.44 14.89 2.40
C SER A 205 -11.82 16.36 2.63
N LEU A 206 -10.89 17.13 3.18
CA LEU A 206 -11.03 18.60 3.31
C LEU A 206 -10.72 19.35 2.01
N ARG A 207 -10.25 18.65 0.98
CA ARG A 207 -9.87 19.25 -0.32
C ARG A 207 -11.03 19.40 -1.29
N LEU A 208 -12.18 18.77 -1.04
CA LEU A 208 -13.40 18.90 -1.84
C LEU A 208 -14.32 19.98 -1.26
N THR A 209 -14.99 20.74 -2.16
CA THR A 209 -16.01 21.71 -1.76
C THR A 209 -17.28 21.02 -1.27
N GLN A 210 -18.15 21.74 -0.55
CA GLN A 210 -19.41 21.19 -0.09
C GLN A 210 -20.31 20.77 -1.26
N GLU A 211 -20.36 21.55 -2.33
CA GLU A 211 -21.12 21.22 -3.56
C GLU A 211 -20.64 19.91 -4.19
N GLN A 212 -19.31 19.75 -4.31
CA GLN A 212 -18.72 18.48 -4.80
C GLN A 212 -19.12 17.30 -3.92
N LYS A 213 -19.07 17.46 -2.60
CA LYS A 213 -19.46 16.41 -1.65
C LYS A 213 -20.93 16.03 -1.77
N ASP A 214 -21.81 17.03 -1.93
CA ASP A 214 -23.24 16.81 -2.06
C ASP A 214 -23.56 16.12 -3.38
N PHE A 215 -22.90 16.52 -4.46
CA PHE A 215 -23.02 15.85 -5.75
C PHE A 215 -22.53 14.39 -5.65
N LEU A 216 -21.39 14.11 -5.03
CA LEU A 216 -20.91 12.75 -4.85
C LEU A 216 -21.86 11.89 -4.01
N ARG A 217 -22.52 12.46 -3.00
CA ARG A 217 -23.55 11.75 -2.22
C ARG A 217 -24.72 11.30 -3.10
N SER A 218 -25.13 12.11 -4.09
CA SER A 218 -26.20 11.76 -5.02
C SER A 218 -25.85 10.61 -5.97
N LEU A 219 -24.55 10.31 -6.14
CA LEU A 219 -24.08 9.19 -6.97
C LEU A 219 -24.02 7.86 -6.23
N LYS A 220 -24.34 7.80 -4.93
CA LYS A 220 -24.35 6.53 -4.19
C LYS A 220 -25.34 5.56 -4.78
N ILE A 221 -24.95 4.30 -4.83
CA ILE A 221 -25.78 3.18 -5.26
C ILE A 221 -26.50 2.64 -4.02
N GLU A 222 -27.83 2.48 -4.12
CA GLU A 222 -28.59 1.82 -3.06
C GLU A 222 -28.12 0.37 -2.89
N ASN A 223 -27.73 0.01 -1.68
CA ASN A 223 -27.45 -1.38 -1.36
C ASN A 223 -28.81 -2.10 -1.22
N HIS A 224 -29.27 -2.75 -2.28
CA HIS A 224 -30.31 -3.72 -2.11
C HIS A 224 -29.77 -4.81 -1.17
N LYS A 225 -30.32 -4.87 0.05
CA LYS A 225 -30.08 -6.00 0.97
C LYS A 225 -30.57 -7.26 0.25
N GLN A 226 -29.64 -8.09 -0.22
CA GLN A 226 -29.92 -9.49 -0.52
C GLN A 226 -29.98 -10.26 0.79
#